data_38697c7e643da29c164cec28ff8656fa
#
_entry.id   38697c7e643da29c164cec28ff8656fa
#
_cell.length_a   1.000
_cell.length_b   1.000
_cell.length_c   1.000
_cell.angle_alpha   90.00
_cell.angle_beta   90.00
_cell.angle_gamma   90.00
#
_symmetry.space_group_name_H-M   'P 1'
#
loop_
_entity.id
_entity.type
_entity.pdbx_description
1 polymer ?
#
loop_
_entity_poly.entity_id
_entity_poly.type
_entity_poly.pdbx_seq_one_letter_code
_entity_poly.pdbx_strand_id
1 'polypeptide(L)'
;ATLAYDGRRSVFFRSQLLDALRIIDGGHVAAIDMNGSWAGAMGHMQFMPSTFRAYAVDADGDARIDLWQSLPDAMYSAANYLARAGWRPGEPVALEVRLPAGFDFGGIGVNQRQPVADWAARGVRAADGSALPGRGRAAVVLPQGWQGPAFMVYDNFDVVMRWNRSVNYALAVAQLSHQLAGGAPLVAQSGEAGALSTAQLQSLQLSLNVLGFDAGPEDGLLGPRTQAALRQYQAAHGLPADGYPAPSVLAHVERSHADRVGAALIGPLTDPQPGDASPPP
;
A
#
# COMPACT_ATOMS: atom_id res chain seq x y z
N ALA A 1 -12.66 -9.58 24.08
CA ALA A 1 -12.22 -9.54 25.48
C ALA A 1 -10.70 -9.73 25.62
N THR A 2 -10.13 -10.79 25.03
CA THR A 2 -8.68 -11.11 25.16
C THR A 2 -7.76 -9.94 24.75
N LEU A 3 -7.99 -9.33 23.59
CA LEU A 3 -7.20 -8.18 23.11
C LEU A 3 -7.36 -6.93 23.99
N ALA A 4 -8.49 -6.80 24.68
CA ALA A 4 -8.73 -5.71 25.63
C ALA A 4 -7.97 -5.91 26.95
N TYR A 5 -7.73 -7.17 27.32
CA TYR A 5 -7.06 -7.54 28.58
C TYR A 5 -5.54 -7.55 28.43
N ASP A 6 -5.02 -8.29 27.45
CA ASP A 6 -3.58 -8.62 27.35
C ASP A 6 -2.99 -8.37 25.96
N GLY A 7 -3.57 -7.44 25.18
CA GLY A 7 -3.16 -7.21 23.81
C GLY A 7 -2.27 -5.97 23.65
N ARG A 8 -1.42 -5.96 22.60
CA ARG A 8 -0.95 -4.72 22.00
C ARG A 8 -2.16 -3.82 21.74
N ARG A 9 -2.11 -2.54 22.09
CA ARG A 9 -3.23 -1.60 21.94
C ARG A 9 -4.45 -1.91 22.86
N SER A 10 -4.21 -2.43 24.05
CA SER A 10 -5.26 -2.78 25.02
C SER A 10 -6.26 -1.64 25.28
N VAL A 11 -5.82 -0.39 25.36
CA VAL A 11 -6.69 0.79 25.51
C VAL A 11 -7.70 0.90 24.36
N PHE A 12 -7.24 0.74 23.13
CA PHE A 12 -8.12 0.73 21.95
C PHE A 12 -9.12 -0.42 22.02
N PHE A 13 -8.67 -1.65 22.27
CA PHE A 13 -9.57 -2.80 22.30
C PHE A 13 -10.51 -2.77 23.50
N ARG A 14 -10.13 -2.14 24.62
CA ARG A 14 -11.05 -1.92 25.74
C ARG A 14 -12.21 -1.00 25.34
N SER A 15 -11.95 0.10 24.62
CA SER A 15 -13.03 0.96 24.12
C SER A 15 -13.94 0.21 23.15
N GLN A 16 -13.39 -0.61 22.26
CA GLN A 16 -14.19 -1.43 21.33
C GLN A 16 -15.06 -2.44 22.08
N LEU A 17 -14.55 -3.07 23.14
CA LEU A 17 -15.34 -4.00 23.97
C LEU A 17 -16.51 -3.28 24.65
N LEU A 18 -16.29 -2.09 25.21
CA LEU A 18 -17.36 -1.31 25.81
C LEU A 18 -18.42 -0.89 24.78
N ASP A 19 -18.01 -0.54 23.57
CA ASP A 19 -18.95 -0.23 22.49
C ASP A 19 -19.71 -1.47 22.01
N ALA A 20 -19.09 -2.64 21.97
CA ALA A 20 -19.78 -3.90 21.69
C ALA A 20 -20.86 -4.23 22.73
N LEU A 21 -20.56 -4.06 24.02
CA LEU A 21 -21.54 -4.24 25.08
C LEU A 21 -22.72 -3.26 24.97
N ARG A 22 -22.47 -2.01 24.57
CA ARG A 22 -23.53 -1.01 24.34
C ARG A 22 -24.42 -1.35 23.15
N ILE A 23 -23.86 -1.99 22.10
CA ILE A 23 -24.63 -2.48 20.94
C ILE A 23 -25.59 -3.59 21.37
N ILE A 24 -25.13 -4.51 22.22
CA ILE A 24 -25.97 -5.57 22.81
C ILE A 24 -27.05 -4.97 23.74
N ASP A 25 -26.67 -4.07 24.63
CA ASP A 25 -27.57 -3.40 25.56
C ASP A 25 -28.66 -2.58 24.83
N GLY A 26 -28.31 -2.00 23.67
CA GLY A 26 -29.24 -1.31 22.77
C GLY A 26 -30.20 -2.25 22.00
N GLY A 27 -30.10 -3.56 22.17
CA GLY A 27 -30.98 -4.54 21.53
C GLY A 27 -30.70 -4.77 20.03
N HIS A 28 -29.58 -4.25 19.50
CA HIS A 28 -29.26 -4.38 18.07
C HIS A 28 -28.86 -5.81 17.67
N VAL A 29 -28.22 -6.55 18.56
CA VAL A 29 -27.82 -7.95 18.36
C VAL A 29 -27.74 -8.68 19.70
N ALA A 30 -28.10 -9.96 19.75
CA ALA A 30 -27.87 -10.77 20.92
C ALA A 30 -26.38 -11.14 21.06
N ALA A 31 -25.89 -11.29 22.28
CA ALA A 31 -24.47 -11.59 22.53
C ALA A 31 -23.98 -12.85 21.81
N ILE A 32 -24.85 -13.87 21.67
CA ILE A 32 -24.53 -15.12 20.98
C ILE A 32 -24.40 -14.93 19.45
N ASP A 33 -25.10 -13.96 18.89
CA ASP A 33 -25.18 -13.69 17.45
C ASP A 33 -24.17 -12.62 17.01
N MET A 34 -23.47 -11.98 17.95
CA MET A 34 -22.45 -10.96 17.66
C MET A 34 -21.19 -11.60 17.07
N ASN A 35 -21.31 -12.15 15.88
CA ASN A 35 -20.21 -12.77 15.16
C ASN A 35 -19.34 -11.71 14.45
N GLY A 36 -18.03 -11.96 14.41
CA GLY A 36 -17.08 -11.06 13.77
C GLY A 36 -15.69 -11.65 13.62
N SER A 37 -14.75 -10.84 13.17
CA SER A 37 -13.34 -11.24 13.02
C SER A 37 -12.66 -11.41 14.39
N TRP A 38 -11.51 -12.08 14.40
CA TRP A 38 -10.68 -12.22 15.62
C TRP A 38 -10.28 -10.87 16.23
N ALA A 39 -10.22 -9.81 15.43
CA ALA A 39 -9.88 -8.44 15.85
C ALA A 39 -11.12 -7.60 16.22
N GLY A 40 -12.34 -8.17 16.16
CA GLY A 40 -13.58 -7.53 16.61
C GLY A 40 -14.30 -6.70 15.55
N ALA A 41 -13.97 -6.85 14.27
CA ALA A 41 -14.78 -6.30 13.18
C ALA A 41 -16.03 -7.15 12.98
N MET A 42 -17.21 -6.54 12.78
CA MET A 42 -18.52 -7.17 12.92
C MET A 42 -19.39 -7.07 11.67
N GLY A 43 -20.23 -8.08 11.46
CA GLY A 43 -21.26 -8.13 10.44
C GLY A 43 -20.73 -8.09 8.99
N HIS A 44 -21.63 -7.93 8.04
CA HIS A 44 -21.29 -7.90 6.60
C HIS A 44 -20.25 -6.83 6.23
N MET A 45 -20.31 -5.67 6.87
CA MET A 45 -19.44 -4.53 6.58
C MET A 45 -18.13 -4.54 7.38
N GLN A 46 -17.92 -5.52 8.26
CA GLN A 46 -16.74 -5.62 9.11
C GLN A 46 -16.46 -4.31 9.86
N PHE A 47 -17.51 -3.70 10.40
CA PHE A 47 -17.38 -2.50 11.22
C PHE A 47 -16.79 -2.82 12.58
N MET A 48 -15.87 -2.00 13.05
CA MET A 48 -15.51 -2.00 14.46
C MET A 48 -16.68 -1.51 15.31
N PRO A 49 -16.84 -1.95 16.57
CA PRO A 49 -17.93 -1.50 17.44
C PRO A 49 -18.12 0.00 17.52
N SER A 50 -17.02 0.76 17.60
CA SER A 50 -17.08 2.23 17.56
C SER A 50 -17.57 2.77 16.22
N THR A 51 -17.23 2.10 15.11
CA THR A 51 -17.70 2.47 13.76
C THR A 51 -19.19 2.20 13.63
N PHE A 52 -19.68 1.06 14.14
CA PHE A 52 -21.10 0.77 14.22
C PHE A 52 -21.86 1.91 14.91
N ARG A 53 -21.46 2.29 16.13
CA ARG A 53 -22.11 3.32 16.90
C ARG A 53 -22.08 4.71 16.25
N ALA A 54 -21.07 4.98 15.45
CA ALA A 54 -20.91 6.29 14.79
C ALA A 54 -21.63 6.39 13.45
N TYR A 55 -21.80 5.28 12.72
CA TYR A 55 -22.19 5.31 11.32
C TYR A 55 -23.29 4.32 10.92
N ALA A 56 -23.58 3.30 11.74
CA ALA A 56 -24.63 2.36 11.38
C ALA A 56 -26.01 3.00 11.48
N VAL A 57 -26.90 2.59 10.60
CA VAL A 57 -28.26 3.14 10.47
C VAL A 57 -29.26 1.99 10.33
N ASP A 58 -30.45 2.17 10.87
CA ASP A 58 -31.64 1.39 10.61
C ASP A 58 -32.23 1.89 9.27
N ALA A 59 -32.16 1.07 8.25
CA ALA A 59 -32.57 1.44 6.91
C ALA A 59 -33.93 0.85 6.51
N ASP A 60 -34.36 -0.24 7.17
CA ASP A 60 -35.65 -0.86 6.92
C ASP A 60 -36.74 -0.40 7.90
N GLY A 61 -36.37 0.36 8.95
CA GLY A 61 -37.29 1.05 9.85
C GLY A 61 -37.90 0.13 10.92
N ASP A 62 -37.25 -0.98 11.23
CA ASP A 62 -37.71 -1.94 12.24
C ASP A 62 -37.31 -1.56 13.68
N ALA A 63 -36.70 -0.39 13.87
CA ALA A 63 -36.13 0.15 15.11
C ALA A 63 -34.90 -0.60 15.62
N ARG A 64 -34.25 -1.39 14.77
CA ARG A 64 -33.07 -2.14 15.07
C ARG A 64 -32.01 -1.93 13.97
N ILE A 65 -30.75 -1.91 14.31
CA ILE A 65 -29.65 -1.86 13.35
C ILE A 65 -29.03 -3.24 13.29
N ASP A 66 -29.21 -3.96 12.16
CA ASP A 66 -28.73 -5.33 12.00
C ASP A 66 -27.73 -5.45 10.85
N LEU A 67 -26.45 -5.34 11.16
CA LEU A 67 -25.39 -5.51 10.15
C LEU A 67 -25.06 -6.98 9.83
N TRP A 68 -25.74 -7.94 10.45
CA TRP A 68 -25.49 -9.38 10.26
C TRP A 68 -26.53 -10.04 9.35
N GLN A 69 -27.80 -9.61 9.43
CA GLN A 69 -28.90 -10.24 8.69
C GLN A 69 -29.66 -9.26 7.79
N SER A 70 -29.71 -7.97 8.11
CA SER A 70 -30.34 -6.94 7.26
C SER A 70 -29.34 -6.39 6.23
N LEU A 71 -29.52 -6.77 4.96
CA LEU A 71 -28.73 -6.16 3.86
C LEU A 71 -29.03 -4.66 3.68
N PRO A 72 -30.28 -4.18 3.82
CA PRO A 72 -30.55 -2.76 3.82
C PRO A 72 -29.71 -1.99 4.84
N ASP A 73 -29.73 -2.41 6.11
CA ASP A 73 -28.94 -1.77 7.17
C ASP A 73 -27.46 -1.79 6.86
N ALA A 74 -26.94 -2.96 6.44
CA ALA A 74 -25.53 -3.11 6.11
C ALA A 74 -25.11 -2.16 4.99
N MET A 75 -25.86 -2.10 3.87
CA MET A 75 -25.53 -1.29 2.71
C MET A 75 -25.68 0.21 3.00
N TYR A 76 -26.77 0.63 3.64
CA TYR A 76 -26.97 2.03 4.00
C TYR A 76 -25.97 2.51 5.06
N SER A 77 -25.60 1.65 6.01
CA SER A 77 -24.54 1.96 6.96
C SER A 77 -23.19 2.17 6.28
N ALA A 78 -22.86 1.32 5.30
CA ALA A 78 -21.65 1.49 4.49
C ALA A 78 -21.69 2.81 3.70
N ALA A 79 -22.81 3.10 3.04
CA ALA A 79 -23.01 4.36 2.30
C ALA A 79 -22.89 5.58 3.21
N ASN A 80 -23.52 5.53 4.41
CA ASN A 80 -23.41 6.60 5.41
C ASN A 80 -21.96 6.82 5.88
N TYR A 81 -21.21 5.72 6.13
CA TYR A 81 -19.80 5.82 6.47
C TYR A 81 -19.01 6.53 5.37
N LEU A 82 -19.14 6.10 4.11
CA LEU A 82 -18.42 6.68 2.98
C LEU A 82 -18.78 8.16 2.81
N ALA A 83 -20.07 8.49 2.87
CA ALA A 83 -20.54 9.88 2.75
C ALA A 83 -19.93 10.78 3.84
N ARG A 84 -19.96 10.35 5.11
CA ARG A 84 -19.38 11.09 6.23
C ARG A 84 -17.87 11.09 6.25
N ALA A 85 -17.23 10.11 5.59
CA ALA A 85 -15.79 10.09 5.35
C ALA A 85 -15.35 11.03 4.20
N GLY A 86 -16.29 11.70 3.52
CA GLY A 86 -16.00 12.70 2.49
C GLY A 86 -16.08 12.16 1.06
N TRP A 87 -16.86 11.11 0.83
CA TRP A 87 -17.10 10.58 -0.51
C TRP A 87 -17.64 11.67 -1.46
N ARG A 88 -17.06 11.73 -2.65
CA ARG A 88 -17.45 12.67 -3.70
C ARG A 88 -18.18 11.92 -4.81
N PRO A 89 -19.50 12.08 -4.96
CA PRO A 89 -20.25 11.44 -6.04
C PRO A 89 -19.71 11.83 -7.42
N GLY A 90 -19.61 10.85 -8.31
CA GLY A 90 -19.11 11.07 -9.68
C GLY A 90 -17.60 11.18 -9.83
N GLU A 91 -16.83 11.21 -8.73
CA GLU A 91 -15.37 11.15 -8.80
C GLU A 91 -14.90 9.69 -8.75
N PRO A 92 -13.94 9.29 -9.60
CA PRO A 92 -13.39 7.94 -9.55
C PRO A 92 -12.69 7.65 -8.21
N VAL A 93 -12.62 6.38 -7.83
CA VAL A 93 -11.74 5.89 -6.76
C VAL A 93 -10.33 5.73 -7.30
N ALA A 94 -10.21 4.90 -8.34
CA ALA A 94 -8.97 4.65 -9.06
C ALA A 94 -9.28 4.35 -10.53
N LEU A 95 -8.33 4.63 -11.39
CA LEU A 95 -8.39 4.35 -12.82
C LEU A 95 -7.08 3.72 -13.26
N GLU A 96 -7.14 2.63 -14.03
CA GLU A 96 -5.95 2.08 -14.69
C GLU A 96 -5.42 3.07 -15.72
N VAL A 97 -4.10 3.31 -15.71
CA VAL A 97 -3.44 4.26 -16.60
C VAL A 97 -2.25 3.62 -17.30
N ARG A 98 -1.88 4.21 -18.45
CA ARG A 98 -0.63 3.90 -19.17
C ARG A 98 0.37 5.01 -18.92
N LEU A 99 1.59 4.62 -18.61
CA LEU A 99 2.74 5.50 -18.48
C LEU A 99 3.50 5.52 -19.81
N PRO A 100 4.03 6.66 -20.27
CA PRO A 100 4.84 6.72 -21.49
C PRO A 100 6.19 6.00 -21.31
N ALA A 101 6.81 5.63 -22.40
CA ALA A 101 8.19 5.15 -22.40
C ALA A 101 9.12 6.20 -21.78
N GLY A 102 10.06 5.75 -20.93
CA GLY A 102 10.98 6.66 -20.23
C GLY A 102 10.32 7.51 -19.15
N PHE A 103 9.16 7.09 -18.63
CA PHE A 103 8.48 7.80 -17.56
C PHE A 103 9.39 8.00 -16.34
N ASP A 104 9.45 9.24 -15.87
CA ASP A 104 10.13 9.56 -14.61
C ASP A 104 9.25 9.13 -13.42
N PHE A 105 9.74 8.17 -12.64
CA PHE A 105 9.05 7.66 -11.45
C PHE A 105 9.19 8.57 -10.22
N GLY A 106 9.86 9.71 -10.36
CA GLY A 106 9.90 10.74 -9.34
C GLY A 106 8.50 11.30 -9.05
N GLY A 107 8.15 11.40 -7.78
CA GLY A 107 6.86 11.97 -7.34
C GLY A 107 5.65 11.06 -7.53
N ILE A 108 5.82 9.73 -7.67
CA ILE A 108 4.73 8.74 -7.60
C ILE A 108 4.53 8.23 -6.16
N GLY A 109 3.33 7.71 -5.90
CA GLY A 109 2.95 7.16 -4.60
C GLY A 109 1.70 7.81 -4.03
N VAL A 110 0.99 7.13 -3.16
CA VAL A 110 -0.34 7.53 -2.63
C VAL A 110 -0.37 8.97 -2.10
N ASN A 111 0.72 9.40 -1.44
CA ASN A 111 0.82 10.73 -0.83
C ASN A 111 1.38 11.81 -1.81
N GLN A 112 1.74 11.44 -3.03
CA GLN A 112 2.35 12.34 -4.02
C GLN A 112 1.29 12.83 -5.00
N ARG A 113 0.38 13.68 -4.51
CA ARG A 113 -0.74 14.19 -5.29
C ARG A 113 -0.33 15.41 -6.10
N GLN A 114 -0.60 15.37 -7.40
CA GLN A 114 -0.40 16.46 -8.35
C GLN A 114 -1.71 16.74 -9.11
N PRO A 115 -1.88 17.91 -9.72
CA PRO A 115 -3.01 18.16 -10.61
C PRO A 115 -3.09 17.08 -11.71
N VAL A 116 -4.31 16.64 -12.05
CA VAL A 116 -4.52 15.66 -13.14
C VAL A 116 -3.93 16.18 -14.46
N ALA A 117 -3.99 17.50 -14.71
CA ALA A 117 -3.41 18.12 -15.88
C ALA A 117 -1.87 17.93 -15.97
N ASP A 118 -1.18 17.95 -14.82
CA ASP A 118 0.29 17.76 -14.79
C ASP A 118 0.64 16.31 -15.13
N TRP A 119 -0.15 15.33 -14.65
CA TRP A 119 0.01 13.94 -15.06
C TRP A 119 -0.23 13.76 -16.56
N ALA A 120 -1.28 14.41 -17.10
CA ALA A 120 -1.56 14.38 -18.53
C ALA A 120 -0.43 15.03 -19.35
N ALA A 121 0.17 16.12 -18.88
CA ALA A 121 1.34 16.77 -19.49
C ALA A 121 2.59 15.87 -19.47
N ARG A 122 2.76 15.04 -18.47
CA ARG A 122 3.80 14.00 -18.37
C ARG A 122 3.50 12.77 -19.24
N GLY A 123 2.44 12.79 -20.05
CA GLY A 123 2.08 11.73 -20.98
C GLY A 123 1.25 10.59 -20.40
N VAL A 124 0.79 10.70 -19.14
CA VAL A 124 -0.10 9.69 -18.54
C VAL A 124 -1.48 9.74 -19.23
N ARG A 125 -2.03 8.59 -19.57
CA ARG A 125 -3.34 8.42 -20.23
C ARG A 125 -4.12 7.31 -19.52
N ALA A 126 -5.45 7.33 -19.63
CA ALA A 126 -6.26 6.18 -19.24
C ALA A 126 -5.84 4.92 -20.02
N ALA A 127 -6.06 3.73 -19.46
CA ALA A 127 -5.61 2.48 -20.07
C ALA A 127 -6.19 2.23 -21.48
N ASP A 128 -7.40 2.74 -21.75
CA ASP A 128 -8.04 2.71 -23.07
C ASP A 128 -7.50 3.78 -24.04
N GLY A 129 -6.57 4.63 -23.60
CA GLY A 129 -6.00 5.74 -24.38
C GLY A 129 -6.79 7.04 -24.30
N SER A 130 -7.92 7.07 -23.62
CA SER A 130 -8.72 8.29 -23.44
C SER A 130 -8.03 9.31 -22.54
N ALA A 131 -8.60 10.52 -22.47
CA ALA A 131 -8.15 11.54 -21.57
C ALA A 131 -8.43 11.15 -20.11
N LEU A 132 -7.54 11.58 -19.20
CA LEU A 132 -7.73 11.36 -17.77
C LEU A 132 -8.98 12.10 -17.28
N PRO A 133 -9.89 11.44 -16.56
CA PRO A 133 -11.06 12.09 -15.99
C PRO A 133 -10.69 12.97 -14.78
N GLY A 134 -11.55 13.96 -14.51
CA GLY A 134 -11.43 14.80 -13.32
C GLY A 134 -10.56 16.04 -13.50
N ARG A 135 -10.76 17.01 -12.60
CA ARG A 135 -10.05 18.30 -12.58
C ARG A 135 -9.26 18.54 -11.30
N GLY A 136 -9.29 17.56 -10.37
CA GLY A 136 -8.66 17.68 -9.06
C GLY A 136 -7.20 17.29 -9.05
N ARG A 137 -6.76 16.82 -7.90
CA ARG A 137 -5.43 16.24 -7.68
C ARG A 137 -5.53 14.73 -7.62
N ALA A 138 -4.55 14.05 -8.19
CA ALA A 138 -4.47 12.60 -8.17
C ALA A 138 -3.02 12.17 -7.92
N ALA A 139 -2.84 10.92 -7.55
CA ALA A 139 -1.52 10.30 -7.43
C ALA A 139 -1.42 9.10 -8.38
N VAL A 140 -0.22 8.78 -8.83
CA VAL A 140 0.05 7.53 -9.56
C VAL A 140 0.64 6.51 -8.58
N VAL A 141 0.12 5.29 -8.61
CA VAL A 141 0.60 4.16 -7.79
C VAL A 141 0.89 2.94 -8.65
N LEU A 142 1.93 2.20 -8.30
CA LEU A 142 2.41 1.00 -8.98
C LEU A 142 2.42 -0.17 -7.99
N PRO A 143 1.31 -0.88 -7.80
CA PRO A 143 1.20 -1.93 -6.77
C PRO A 143 2.11 -3.14 -7.03
N GLN A 144 2.56 -3.33 -8.26
CA GLN A 144 3.45 -4.41 -8.71
C GLN A 144 4.67 -3.89 -9.48
N GLY A 145 5.08 -2.64 -9.20
CA GLY A 145 6.19 -2.01 -9.90
C GLY A 145 5.85 -1.56 -11.32
N TRP A 146 6.85 -1.06 -12.01
CA TRP A 146 6.69 -0.43 -13.33
C TRP A 146 6.25 -1.38 -14.45
N GLN A 147 6.49 -2.67 -14.29
CA GLN A 147 6.08 -3.72 -15.23
C GLN A 147 4.62 -4.15 -15.04
N GLY A 148 4.05 -3.87 -13.87
CA GLY A 148 2.67 -4.19 -13.56
C GLY A 148 1.69 -3.07 -13.90
N PRO A 149 0.42 -3.23 -13.50
CA PRO A 149 -0.60 -2.23 -13.72
C PRO A 149 -0.28 -0.94 -12.95
N ALA A 150 -0.44 0.19 -13.62
CA ALA A 150 -0.36 1.52 -13.04
C ALA A 150 -1.78 2.06 -12.80
N PHE A 151 -1.98 2.73 -11.68
CA PHE A 151 -3.27 3.33 -11.35
C PHE A 151 -3.11 4.80 -10.99
N MET A 152 -4.02 5.63 -11.49
CA MET A 152 -4.27 6.95 -10.97
C MET A 152 -5.33 6.86 -9.89
N VAL A 153 -5.03 7.36 -8.68
CA VAL A 153 -5.91 7.32 -7.52
C VAL A 153 -6.36 8.74 -7.14
N TYR A 154 -7.65 8.89 -6.84
CA TYR A 154 -8.33 10.16 -6.59
C TYR A 154 -8.69 10.33 -5.11
N ASP A 155 -9.39 11.40 -4.73
CA ASP A 155 -9.73 11.66 -3.33
C ASP A 155 -10.63 10.57 -2.73
N ASN A 156 -11.52 9.97 -3.52
CA ASN A 156 -12.33 8.81 -3.08
C ASN A 156 -11.49 7.58 -2.71
N PHE A 157 -10.27 7.47 -3.23
CA PHE A 157 -9.33 6.43 -2.82
C PHE A 157 -8.94 6.57 -1.34
N ASP A 158 -8.73 7.81 -0.88
CA ASP A 158 -8.42 8.06 0.53
C ASP A 158 -9.61 7.74 1.44
N VAL A 159 -10.84 7.93 0.93
CA VAL A 159 -12.06 7.54 1.66
C VAL A 159 -12.10 6.02 1.86
N VAL A 160 -11.80 5.24 0.81
CA VAL A 160 -11.70 3.77 0.92
C VAL A 160 -10.54 3.37 1.83
N MET A 161 -9.39 4.06 1.76
CA MET A 161 -8.24 3.84 2.63
C MET A 161 -8.53 4.12 4.12
N ARG A 162 -9.55 4.94 4.45
CA ARG A 162 -10.00 5.11 5.85
C ARG A 162 -10.71 3.87 6.38
N TRP A 163 -11.38 3.13 5.50
CA TRP A 163 -12.00 1.85 5.85
C TRP A 163 -10.94 0.77 6.11
N ASN A 164 -10.02 0.62 5.17
CA ASN A 164 -8.89 -0.30 5.29
C ASN A 164 -7.62 0.32 4.70
N ARG A 165 -6.60 0.49 5.53
CA ARG A 165 -5.32 1.14 5.18
C ARG A 165 -4.42 0.27 4.30
N SER A 166 -5.00 -0.41 3.32
CA SER A 166 -4.28 -1.21 2.33
C SER A 166 -4.51 -0.66 0.94
N VAL A 167 -3.44 -0.27 0.26
CA VAL A 167 -3.49 0.19 -1.14
C VAL A 167 -4.11 -0.89 -2.02
N ASN A 168 -3.68 -2.14 -1.86
CA ASN A 168 -4.20 -3.26 -2.65
C ASN A 168 -5.69 -3.51 -2.39
N TYR A 169 -6.14 -3.39 -1.14
CA TYR A 169 -7.57 -3.45 -0.81
C TYR A 169 -8.34 -2.34 -1.53
N ALA A 170 -7.89 -1.11 -1.43
CA ALA A 170 -8.59 0.02 -2.05
C ALA A 170 -8.62 -0.08 -3.59
N LEU A 171 -7.54 -0.57 -4.21
CA LEU A 171 -7.50 -0.86 -5.65
C LEU A 171 -8.45 -2.00 -6.02
N ALA A 172 -8.50 -3.08 -5.24
CA ALA A 172 -9.43 -4.20 -5.47
C ALA A 172 -10.89 -3.75 -5.36
N VAL A 173 -11.24 -2.95 -4.35
CA VAL A 173 -12.58 -2.36 -4.20
C VAL A 173 -12.93 -1.47 -5.40
N ALA A 174 -12.00 -0.60 -5.83
CA ALA A 174 -12.20 0.27 -6.97
C ALA A 174 -12.43 -0.53 -8.25
N GLN A 175 -11.61 -1.54 -8.52
CA GLN A 175 -11.71 -2.36 -9.71
C GLN A 175 -12.98 -3.23 -9.72
N LEU A 176 -13.32 -3.83 -8.59
CA LEU A 176 -14.56 -4.62 -8.45
C LEU A 176 -15.80 -3.72 -8.66
N SER A 177 -15.81 -2.54 -8.04
CA SER A 177 -16.89 -1.57 -8.22
C SER A 177 -17.02 -1.13 -9.69
N HIS A 178 -15.89 -0.88 -10.36
CA HIS A 178 -15.86 -0.54 -11.79
C HIS A 178 -16.47 -1.66 -12.65
N GLN A 179 -16.07 -2.90 -12.43
CA GLN A 179 -16.59 -4.06 -13.17
C GLN A 179 -18.08 -4.33 -12.90
N LEU A 180 -18.53 -4.20 -11.66
CA LEU A 180 -19.95 -4.33 -11.31
C LEU A 180 -20.82 -3.26 -11.99
N ALA A 181 -20.23 -2.08 -12.25
CA ALA A 181 -20.90 -1.02 -13.04
C ALA A 181 -20.79 -1.22 -14.56
N GLY A 182 -20.31 -2.37 -15.04
CA GLY A 182 -20.16 -2.68 -16.47
C GLY A 182 -18.85 -2.19 -17.08
N GLY A 183 -17.89 -1.76 -16.26
CA GLY A 183 -16.57 -1.33 -16.74
C GLY A 183 -15.69 -2.47 -17.21
N ALA A 184 -14.67 -2.14 -18.01
CA ALA A 184 -13.74 -3.11 -18.58
C ALA A 184 -12.83 -3.75 -17.51
N PRO A 185 -12.35 -4.99 -17.74
CA PRO A 185 -11.29 -5.58 -16.94
C PRO A 185 -9.96 -4.81 -17.10
N LEU A 186 -8.99 -5.09 -16.24
CA LEU A 186 -7.63 -4.53 -16.36
C LEU A 186 -7.00 -4.93 -17.68
N VAL A 187 -6.30 -3.99 -18.30
CA VAL A 187 -5.61 -4.15 -19.60
C VAL A 187 -4.16 -4.60 -19.37
N ALA A 188 -3.51 -4.04 -18.36
CA ALA A 188 -2.12 -4.41 -18.05
C ALA A 188 -2.04 -5.82 -17.47
N GLN A 189 -1.00 -6.53 -17.85
CA GLN A 189 -0.66 -7.81 -17.25
C GLN A 189 -0.05 -7.61 -15.86
N SER A 190 -0.06 -8.66 -15.06
CA SER A 190 0.65 -8.66 -13.78
C SER A 190 2.14 -8.38 -14.01
N GLY A 191 2.71 -7.60 -13.11
CA GLY A 191 4.16 -7.42 -13.04
C GLY A 191 4.89 -8.72 -12.69
N GLU A 192 6.17 -8.59 -12.36
CA GLU A 192 6.97 -9.75 -11.95
C GLU A 192 6.30 -10.48 -10.77
N ALA A 193 6.06 -11.78 -10.94
CA ALA A 193 5.32 -12.57 -9.96
C ALA A 193 6.12 -12.76 -8.67
N GLY A 194 5.44 -12.57 -7.55
CA GLY A 194 5.94 -12.90 -6.21
C GLY A 194 6.34 -11.67 -5.38
N ALA A 195 5.59 -11.44 -4.32
CA ALA A 195 6.07 -10.57 -3.24
C ALA A 195 7.29 -11.21 -2.57
N LEU A 196 8.30 -10.42 -2.26
CA LEU A 196 9.44 -10.90 -1.50
C LEU A 196 9.00 -11.37 -0.12
N SER A 197 9.54 -12.49 0.34
CA SER A 197 9.38 -12.96 1.71
C SER A 197 10.07 -12.00 2.69
N THR A 198 9.74 -12.10 3.98
CA THR A 198 10.39 -11.32 5.04
C THR A 198 11.91 -11.49 5.00
N ALA A 199 12.41 -12.72 4.81
CA ALA A 199 13.84 -13.00 4.73
C ALA A 199 14.50 -12.34 3.49
N GLN A 200 13.83 -12.34 2.35
CA GLN A 200 14.31 -11.65 1.14
C GLN A 200 14.31 -10.13 1.30
N LEU A 201 13.32 -9.56 1.98
CA LEU A 201 13.30 -8.13 2.32
C LEU A 201 14.42 -7.76 3.29
N GLN A 202 14.73 -8.61 4.27
CA GLN A 202 15.88 -8.43 5.15
C GLN A 202 17.20 -8.46 4.37
N SER A 203 17.38 -9.43 3.44
CA SER A 203 18.55 -9.51 2.55
C SER A 203 18.68 -8.25 1.69
N LEU A 204 17.56 -7.76 1.14
CA LEU A 204 17.52 -6.52 0.36
C LEU A 204 17.95 -5.30 1.20
N GLN A 205 17.39 -5.14 2.41
CA GLN A 205 17.72 -4.05 3.32
C GLN A 205 19.19 -4.07 3.71
N LEU A 206 19.72 -5.24 4.10
CA LEU A 206 21.14 -5.43 4.42
C LEU A 206 22.02 -5.04 3.22
N SER A 207 21.72 -5.56 2.05
CA SER A 207 22.51 -5.30 0.84
C SER A 207 22.51 -3.82 0.46
N LEU A 208 21.34 -3.14 0.53
CA LEU A 208 21.26 -1.71 0.30
C LEU A 208 22.09 -0.91 1.31
N ASN A 209 22.03 -1.26 2.60
CA ASN A 209 22.80 -0.60 3.65
C ASN A 209 24.31 -0.75 3.42
N VAL A 210 24.81 -1.97 3.08
CA VAL A 210 26.21 -2.23 2.75
C VAL A 210 26.64 -1.44 1.51
N LEU A 211 25.78 -1.28 0.52
CA LEU A 211 26.04 -0.49 -0.67
C LEU A 211 26.02 1.03 -0.42
N GLY A 212 25.60 1.48 0.77
CA GLY A 212 25.56 2.88 1.17
C GLY A 212 24.23 3.57 0.95
N PHE A 213 23.18 2.80 0.64
CA PHE A 213 21.80 3.30 0.56
C PHE A 213 21.09 3.04 1.89
N ASP A 214 20.60 4.09 2.54
CA ASP A 214 19.99 4.00 3.87
C ASP A 214 18.60 3.37 3.82
N ALA A 215 18.53 2.03 3.85
CA ALA A 215 17.29 1.27 3.84
C ALA A 215 16.59 1.16 5.22
N GLY A 216 17.23 1.64 6.28
CA GLY A 216 16.75 1.50 7.65
C GLY A 216 17.11 0.15 8.27
N PRO A 217 16.43 -0.25 9.35
CA PRO A 217 16.67 -1.54 10.01
C PRO A 217 16.28 -2.71 9.10
N GLU A 218 16.98 -3.83 9.25
CA GLU A 218 16.74 -5.06 8.49
C GLU A 218 15.61 -5.89 9.12
N ASP A 219 14.43 -5.26 9.22
CA ASP A 219 13.25 -5.83 9.87
C ASP A 219 12.37 -6.68 8.92
N GLY A 220 12.70 -6.69 7.63
CA GLY A 220 11.92 -7.37 6.60
C GLY A 220 10.59 -6.71 6.26
N LEU A 221 10.42 -5.43 6.60
CA LEU A 221 9.25 -4.64 6.29
C LEU A 221 9.55 -3.62 5.19
N LEU A 222 8.74 -3.61 4.14
CA LEU A 222 8.86 -2.64 3.06
C LEU A 222 8.28 -1.28 3.49
N GLY A 223 9.05 -0.53 4.28
CA GLY A 223 8.68 0.81 4.73
C GLY A 223 9.08 1.93 3.74
N PRO A 224 8.64 3.18 3.98
CA PRO A 224 9.00 4.33 3.13
C PRO A 224 10.51 4.55 2.99
N ARG A 225 11.29 4.26 4.04
CA ARG A 225 12.76 4.39 4.04
C ARG A 225 13.40 3.37 3.11
N THR A 226 13.02 2.09 3.21
CA THR A 226 13.48 1.03 2.31
C THR A 226 13.13 1.34 0.85
N GLN A 227 11.88 1.81 0.59
CA GLN A 227 11.48 2.19 -0.76
C GLN A 227 12.28 3.39 -1.30
N ALA A 228 12.60 4.37 -0.45
CA ALA A 228 13.43 5.50 -0.85
C ALA A 228 14.86 5.09 -1.21
N ALA A 229 15.48 4.24 -0.37
CA ALA A 229 16.79 3.65 -0.62
C ALA A 229 16.83 2.85 -1.93
N LEU A 230 15.78 2.05 -2.15
CA LEU A 230 15.64 1.26 -3.37
C LEU A 230 15.53 2.15 -4.62
N ARG A 231 14.74 3.24 -4.57
CA ARG A 231 14.69 4.22 -5.68
C ARG A 231 16.05 4.84 -5.96
N GLN A 232 16.79 5.22 -4.93
CA GLN A 232 18.13 5.78 -5.09
C GLN A 232 19.09 4.77 -5.73
N TYR A 233 19.04 3.52 -5.27
CA TYR A 233 19.81 2.43 -5.87
C TYR A 233 19.45 2.23 -7.34
N GLN A 234 18.16 2.09 -7.64
CA GLN A 234 17.68 1.91 -9.01
C GLN A 234 18.13 3.06 -9.94
N ALA A 235 17.99 4.30 -9.49
CA ALA A 235 18.43 5.47 -10.23
C ALA A 235 19.94 5.47 -10.48
N ALA A 236 20.75 5.13 -9.47
CA ALA A 236 22.23 5.07 -9.58
C ALA A 236 22.70 3.99 -10.55
N HIS A 237 21.88 2.95 -10.79
CA HIS A 237 22.22 1.82 -11.68
C HIS A 237 21.44 1.83 -13.01
N GLY A 238 20.78 2.95 -13.36
CA GLY A 238 20.03 3.08 -14.61
C GLY A 238 18.79 2.19 -14.71
N LEU A 239 18.29 1.70 -13.58
CA LEU A 239 17.04 0.93 -13.49
C LEU A 239 15.83 1.86 -13.33
N PRO A 240 14.62 1.44 -13.72
CA PRO A 240 13.39 2.17 -13.42
C PRO A 240 13.25 2.40 -11.91
N ALA A 241 13.32 3.66 -11.48
CA ALA A 241 13.42 4.06 -10.06
C ALA A 241 12.03 4.12 -9.38
N ASP A 242 11.26 3.04 -9.48
CA ASP A 242 9.90 2.93 -8.94
C ASP A 242 9.86 2.62 -7.43
N GLY A 243 10.95 2.12 -6.86
CA GLY A 243 11.05 1.71 -5.46
C GLY A 243 10.33 0.40 -5.16
N TYR A 244 10.00 -0.38 -6.18
CA TYR A 244 9.37 -1.69 -6.01
C TYR A 244 10.43 -2.80 -5.93
N PRO A 245 10.36 -3.67 -4.90
CA PRO A 245 11.35 -4.74 -4.69
C PRO A 245 10.99 -5.98 -5.51
N ALA A 246 11.07 -5.87 -6.85
CA ALA A 246 10.88 -7.03 -7.71
C ALA A 246 11.98 -8.09 -7.48
N PRO A 247 11.71 -9.39 -7.70
CA PRO A 247 12.73 -10.44 -7.62
C PRO A 247 13.97 -10.16 -8.47
N SER A 248 13.82 -9.63 -9.67
CA SER A 248 14.91 -9.21 -10.54
C SER A 248 15.75 -8.09 -9.94
N VAL A 249 15.11 -7.14 -9.26
CA VAL A 249 15.79 -6.03 -8.57
C VAL A 249 16.55 -6.54 -7.36
N LEU A 250 15.97 -7.45 -6.56
CA LEU A 250 16.69 -8.12 -5.47
C LEU A 250 17.95 -8.80 -5.99
N ALA A 251 17.83 -9.62 -7.03
CA ALA A 251 18.97 -10.32 -7.62
C ALA A 251 20.06 -9.35 -8.15
N HIS A 252 19.67 -8.18 -8.65
CA HIS A 252 20.61 -7.14 -9.07
C HIS A 252 21.35 -6.51 -7.87
N VAL A 253 20.61 -6.19 -6.80
CA VAL A 253 21.18 -5.62 -5.56
C VAL A 253 22.14 -6.60 -4.91
N GLU A 254 21.79 -7.89 -4.82
CA GLU A 254 22.64 -8.94 -4.24
C GLU A 254 23.93 -9.15 -5.02
N ARG A 255 23.90 -9.11 -6.36
CA ARG A 255 25.13 -9.13 -7.18
C ARG A 255 26.02 -7.93 -6.90
N SER A 256 25.48 -6.73 -6.91
CA SER A 256 26.24 -5.50 -6.59
C SER A 256 26.85 -5.54 -5.18
N HIS A 257 26.14 -6.14 -4.23
CA HIS A 257 26.66 -6.35 -2.87
C HIS A 257 27.84 -7.33 -2.88
N ALA A 258 27.69 -8.48 -3.54
CA ALA A 258 28.76 -9.48 -3.65
C ALA A 258 30.02 -8.92 -4.31
N ASP A 259 29.87 -8.16 -5.39
CA ASP A 259 30.98 -7.50 -6.10
C ASP A 259 31.70 -6.49 -5.18
N ARG A 260 30.97 -5.71 -4.39
CA ARG A 260 31.56 -4.74 -3.45
C ARG A 260 32.35 -5.45 -2.34
N VAL A 261 31.81 -6.53 -1.77
CA VAL A 261 32.46 -7.30 -0.71
C VAL A 261 33.69 -8.00 -1.29
N GLY A 262 33.57 -8.62 -2.49
CA GLY A 262 34.67 -9.24 -3.19
C GLY A 262 35.83 -8.27 -3.48
N ALA A 263 35.53 -7.09 -3.97
CA ALA A 263 36.52 -6.03 -4.21
C ALA A 263 37.21 -5.54 -2.92
N ALA A 264 36.50 -5.50 -1.79
CA ALA A 264 37.08 -5.13 -0.50
C ALA A 264 38.05 -6.20 0.06
N LEU A 265 37.82 -7.46 -0.28
CA LEU A 265 38.69 -8.56 0.13
C LEU A 265 39.98 -8.69 -0.73
N ILE A 266 39.94 -8.14 -1.95
CA ILE A 266 41.08 -8.15 -2.91
C ILE A 266 41.87 -6.81 -2.83
N GLY A 267 41.83 -6.05 -1.75
CA GLY A 267 42.47 -4.76 -1.60
C GLY A 267 43.72 -4.55 -2.46
N PRO A 268 44.14 -3.32 -2.81
CA PRO A 268 45.25 -3.09 -3.72
C PRO A 268 46.46 -3.84 -3.24
N LEU A 269 46.97 -4.78 -4.06
CA LEU A 269 48.30 -5.36 -3.87
C LEU A 269 49.25 -4.15 -3.82
N THR A 270 49.70 -3.77 -2.64
CA THR A 270 50.80 -2.84 -2.49
C THR A 270 52.03 -3.54 -3.12
N ASP A 271 52.43 -3.05 -4.27
CA ASP A 271 53.74 -3.42 -4.83
C ASP A 271 54.78 -3.20 -3.72
N PRO A 272 55.62 -4.21 -3.43
CA PRO A 272 56.71 -4.00 -2.49
C PRO A 272 57.64 -2.95 -3.08
N GLN A 273 57.82 -1.83 -2.41
CA GLN A 273 58.82 -0.83 -2.74
C GLN A 273 60.19 -1.54 -2.89
N PRO A 274 60.94 -1.31 -3.97
CA PRO A 274 62.28 -1.85 -4.11
C PRO A 274 63.16 -1.31 -2.98
N GLY A 275 63.65 -2.23 -2.15
CA GLY A 275 64.45 -1.93 -0.98
C GLY A 275 65.63 -1.02 -1.29
N ASP A 276 65.80 -0.04 -0.42
CA ASP A 276 66.97 0.82 -0.30
C ASP A 276 68.17 -0.07 0.04
N ALA A 277 68.94 -0.44 -0.99
CA ALA A 277 70.21 -1.12 -0.81
C ALA A 277 71.28 -0.06 -0.53
N SER A 278 71.48 0.25 0.75
CA SER A 278 72.71 0.95 1.18
C SER A 278 73.90 0.04 1.01
N PRO A 279 75.03 0.48 0.37
CA PRO A 279 76.22 -0.33 0.25
C PRO A 279 76.95 -0.44 1.64
N PRO A 280 77.60 -1.56 1.90
CA PRO A 280 78.38 -1.75 3.14
C PRO A 280 79.67 -0.92 3.15
N PRO A 281 80.27 -0.65 4.34
CA PRO A 281 81.42 0.22 4.57
C PRO A 281 82.72 -0.31 3.99
#